data_f7be8efd72a718f2c4e864dd6d4a9924
#
_entry.id   f7be8efd72a718f2c4e864dd6d4a9924
#
_cell.length_a   1.000
_cell.length_b   1.000
_cell.length_c   1.000
_cell.angle_alpha   90.00
_cell.angle_beta   90.00
_cell.angle_gamma   90.00
#
_symmetry.space_group_name_H-M   'P 1'
#
loop_
_entity.id
_entity.type
_entity.pdbx_description
1 polymer ?
#
loop_
_entity_poly.entity_id
_entity_poly.type
_entity_poly.pdbx_seq_one_letter_code
_entity_poly.pdbx_strand_id
1 'polypeptide(L)'
;MGSNFVASTVGLEHPLFGQFARQLFRLRSNDLQECLCDQRLSGGRVGELLQQRGLLTRQQTLEILNAQARWVATARRGDLEAQTFPMPGFLSLCLPAYNEELNIHDTLDAACAILPEFVSRFEIIVVDDGSLDATATIVERYALMARQVRLVRHATNRGYGAAVTSGLQAAQGELIAFTDADGQFSLLDLPQLLTCLNGHDAVIGYRYQRADNRVRLLNAWAWNQLIRVVLGVQVRDLDCAFKLFRREVIDQLELTSTGAAINAEIMTQCARSQFQISELPVMHYPRYHGASTGAALHVIAKAFRELPGLWKYRVSNRTAGQRAAAAALSQQ
;
A
#
# COMPACT_ATOMS: atom_id res chain seq x y z
N MET A 1 12.86 -13.33 38.48
CA MET A 1 13.92 -12.45 37.97
C MET A 1 13.34 -11.80 36.71
N GLY A 2 12.86 -10.58 36.86
CA GLY A 2 12.18 -9.84 35.80
C GLY A 2 13.20 -9.34 34.79
N SER A 3 13.02 -9.70 33.53
CA SER A 3 13.72 -9.07 32.44
C SER A 3 13.11 -7.67 32.24
N ASN A 4 13.79 -6.68 32.79
CA ASN A 4 13.59 -5.28 32.41
C ASN A 4 13.88 -5.18 30.93
N PHE A 5 12.83 -5.22 30.11
CA PHE A 5 12.90 -4.82 28.71
C PHE A 5 13.12 -3.31 28.75
N VAL A 6 14.37 -2.93 28.52
CA VAL A 6 14.79 -1.55 28.40
C VAL A 6 14.05 -0.94 27.20
N ALA A 7 12.92 -0.32 27.48
CA ALA A 7 12.22 0.58 26.58
C ALA A 7 13.00 1.91 26.40
N SER A 8 14.32 1.82 26.38
CA SER A 8 15.18 2.99 26.40
C SER A 8 15.92 3.16 25.10
N THR A 9 15.23 3.39 24.00
CA THR A 9 15.84 4.15 22.89
C THR A 9 14.98 4.26 21.63
N VAL A 10 13.82 3.60 21.55
CA VAL A 10 12.82 4.01 20.54
C VAL A 10 11.92 5.02 21.24
N GLY A 11 12.49 6.18 21.56
CA GLY A 11 11.78 7.22 22.28
C GLY A 11 10.69 7.85 21.41
N LEU A 12 9.76 8.55 22.05
CA LEU A 12 8.78 9.47 21.47
C LEU A 12 9.40 10.52 20.51
N GLU A 13 10.71 10.46 20.28
CA GLU A 13 11.51 11.34 19.42
C GLU A 13 11.73 10.79 18.02
N HIS A 14 11.33 9.51 17.76
CA HIS A 14 11.51 8.96 16.42
C HIS A 14 10.62 9.72 15.43
N PRO A 15 11.15 10.18 14.27
CA PRO A 15 10.38 10.96 13.26
C PRO A 15 9.09 10.26 12.82
N LEU A 16 9.03 8.95 12.94
CA LEU A 16 7.85 8.15 12.62
C LEU A 16 6.71 8.25 13.65
N PHE A 17 6.94 8.75 14.89
CA PHE A 17 5.87 8.82 15.89
C PHE A 17 4.68 9.64 15.41
N GLY A 18 4.92 10.84 14.88
CA GLY A 18 3.88 11.70 14.32
C GLY A 18 3.13 11.05 13.16
N GLN A 19 3.82 10.29 12.32
CA GLN A 19 3.23 9.57 11.20
C GLN A 19 2.31 8.44 11.69
N PHE A 20 2.75 7.65 12.68
CA PHE A 20 1.89 6.65 13.34
C PHE A 20 0.69 7.30 14.03
N ALA A 21 0.89 8.44 14.70
CA ALA A 21 -0.17 9.18 15.35
C ALA A 21 -1.24 9.67 14.35
N ARG A 22 -0.83 10.21 13.21
CA ARG A 22 -1.74 10.62 12.13
C ARG A 22 -2.49 9.43 11.56
N GLN A 23 -1.81 8.33 11.31
CA GLN A 23 -2.36 7.16 10.67
C GLN A 23 -3.32 6.37 11.58
N LEU A 24 -2.97 6.20 12.87
CA LEU A 24 -3.79 5.47 13.83
C LEU A 24 -4.92 6.30 14.43
N PHE A 25 -4.71 7.60 14.65
CA PHE A 25 -5.62 8.46 15.41
C PHE A 25 -5.98 9.77 14.71
N ARG A 26 -5.65 9.92 13.43
CA ARG A 26 -6.07 11.06 12.58
C ARG A 26 -5.75 12.42 13.12
N LEU A 27 -4.60 12.58 13.67
CA LEU A 27 -4.13 13.93 13.96
C LEU A 27 -4.09 14.74 12.68
N ARG A 28 -4.70 15.92 12.71
CA ARG A 28 -4.60 16.87 11.62
C ARG A 28 -3.14 17.26 11.42
N SER A 29 -2.73 17.44 10.16
CA SER A 29 -1.36 17.88 9.84
C SER A 29 -0.95 19.13 10.61
N ASN A 30 -1.86 20.10 10.73
CA ASN A 30 -1.61 21.34 11.45
C ASN A 30 -1.37 21.12 12.95
N ASP A 31 -2.17 20.27 13.60
CA ASP A 31 -2.02 19.97 15.03
C ASP A 31 -0.67 19.30 15.32
N LEU A 32 -0.24 18.41 14.44
CA LEU A 32 1.07 17.76 14.54
C LEU A 32 2.20 18.76 14.27
N GLN A 33 2.09 19.59 13.23
CA GLN A 33 3.11 20.60 12.92
C GLN A 33 3.30 21.60 14.05
N GLU A 34 2.21 22.06 14.68
CA GLU A 34 2.28 22.91 15.86
C GLU A 34 3.01 22.23 17.02
N CYS A 35 2.70 20.94 17.29
CA CYS A 35 3.42 20.19 18.32
C CYS A 35 4.89 19.98 17.98
N LEU A 36 5.24 19.78 16.71
CA LEU A 36 6.64 19.67 16.26
C LEU A 36 7.39 21.02 16.38
N CYS A 37 6.70 22.16 16.15
CA CYS A 37 7.27 23.46 16.40
C CYS A 37 7.52 23.68 17.89
N ASP A 38 6.57 23.32 18.76
CA ASP A 38 6.73 23.39 20.20
C ASP A 38 7.85 22.48 20.71
N GLN A 39 7.98 21.29 20.14
CA GLN A 39 9.09 20.38 20.44
C GLN A 39 10.45 21.01 20.18
N ARG A 40 10.61 21.70 19.05
CA ARG A 40 11.86 22.40 18.69
C ARG A 40 12.18 23.52 19.67
N LEU A 41 11.16 24.16 20.25
CA LEU A 41 11.31 25.27 21.18
C LEU A 41 11.48 24.80 22.63
N SER A 42 10.76 23.77 23.05
CA SER A 42 10.67 23.35 24.45
C SER A 42 11.50 22.09 24.78
N GLY A 43 11.94 21.33 23.76
CA GLY A 43 12.66 20.07 23.95
C GLY A 43 11.79 18.92 24.45
N GLY A 44 10.46 19.09 24.50
CA GLY A 44 9.52 18.07 24.96
C GLY A 44 9.35 16.91 23.95
N ARG A 45 8.73 15.82 24.40
CA ARG A 45 8.41 14.70 23.51
C ARG A 45 7.09 14.95 22.78
N VAL A 46 7.04 14.72 21.47
CA VAL A 46 5.83 14.97 20.63
C VAL A 46 4.59 14.31 21.21
N GLY A 47 4.71 13.06 21.66
CA GLY A 47 3.58 12.33 22.26
C GLY A 47 3.06 12.95 23.56
N GLU A 48 3.94 13.51 24.37
CA GLU A 48 3.56 14.22 25.60
C GLU A 48 2.88 15.54 25.27
N LEU A 49 3.40 16.29 24.31
CA LEU A 49 2.79 17.54 23.84
C LEU A 49 1.40 17.32 23.26
N LEU A 50 1.23 16.27 22.47
CA LEU A 50 -0.08 15.88 21.92
C LEU A 50 -1.07 15.49 23.03
N GLN A 51 -0.62 14.83 24.09
CA GLN A 51 -1.45 14.53 25.27
C GLN A 51 -1.81 15.79 26.05
N GLN A 52 -0.86 16.69 26.29
CA GLN A 52 -1.09 17.96 27.00
C GLN A 52 -2.11 18.83 26.27
N ARG A 53 -2.13 18.79 24.94
CA ARG A 53 -3.11 19.48 24.10
C ARG A 53 -4.45 18.74 23.98
N GLY A 54 -4.59 17.57 24.61
CA GLY A 54 -5.80 16.75 24.51
C GLY A 54 -6.03 16.12 23.14
N LEU A 55 -5.02 16.10 22.28
CA LEU A 55 -5.09 15.55 20.91
C LEU A 55 -4.91 14.02 20.88
N LEU A 56 -4.23 13.47 21.90
CA LEU A 56 -4.10 12.04 22.14
C LEU A 56 -4.35 11.71 23.61
N THR A 57 -4.98 10.57 23.86
CA THR A 57 -5.03 9.99 25.20
C THR A 57 -3.73 9.22 25.49
N ARG A 58 -3.46 8.93 26.78
CA ARG A 58 -2.33 8.08 27.18
C ARG A 58 -2.40 6.69 26.53
N GLN A 59 -3.59 6.12 26.40
CA GLN A 59 -3.79 4.83 25.76
C GLN A 59 -3.43 4.87 24.28
N GLN A 60 -3.89 5.89 23.54
CA GLN A 60 -3.56 6.10 22.14
C GLN A 60 -2.05 6.29 21.93
N THR A 61 -1.38 7.02 22.81
CA THR A 61 0.09 7.16 22.78
C THR A 61 0.78 5.81 22.94
N LEU A 62 0.30 4.95 23.85
CA LEU A 62 0.84 3.59 24.03
C LEU A 62 0.60 2.71 22.81
N GLU A 63 -0.54 2.85 22.13
CA GLU A 63 -0.83 2.13 20.91
C GLU A 63 0.12 2.54 19.77
N ILE A 64 0.43 3.83 19.64
CA ILE A 64 1.44 4.34 18.69
C ILE A 64 2.82 3.73 19.00
N LEU A 65 3.25 3.78 20.25
CA LEU A 65 4.54 3.22 20.67
C LEU A 65 4.63 1.71 20.42
N ASN A 66 3.54 0.98 20.67
CA ASN A 66 3.46 -0.44 20.37
C ASN A 66 3.50 -0.73 18.87
N ALA A 67 2.86 0.12 18.05
CA ALA A 67 2.93 0.02 16.59
C ALA A 67 4.35 0.28 16.07
N GLN A 68 5.02 1.32 16.59
CA GLN A 68 6.43 1.59 16.30
C GLN A 68 7.34 0.45 16.72
N ALA A 69 7.15 -0.10 17.93
CA ALA A 69 7.96 -1.21 18.44
C ALA A 69 7.78 -2.47 17.59
N ARG A 70 6.55 -2.77 17.15
CA ARG A 70 6.27 -3.86 16.21
C ARG A 70 6.96 -3.63 14.87
N TRP A 71 6.85 -2.43 14.33
CA TRP A 71 7.51 -2.06 13.08
C TRP A 71 9.03 -2.24 13.16
N VAL A 72 9.66 -1.69 14.22
CA VAL A 72 11.11 -1.86 14.48
C VAL A 72 11.48 -3.34 14.67
N ALA A 73 10.67 -4.11 15.41
CA ALA A 73 10.91 -5.54 15.61
C ALA A 73 10.79 -6.36 14.31
N THR A 74 9.86 -5.98 13.43
CA THR A 74 9.71 -6.62 12.12
C THR A 74 10.86 -6.21 11.20
N ALA A 75 11.25 -4.94 11.24
CA ALA A 75 12.41 -4.42 10.53
C ALA A 75 13.73 -5.11 10.95
N ARG A 76 13.84 -5.56 12.20
CA ARG A 76 15.02 -6.27 12.74
C ARG A 76 15.01 -7.79 12.52
N ARG A 77 13.87 -8.39 12.18
CA ARG A 77 13.74 -9.85 12.03
C ARG A 77 14.10 -10.40 10.66
N GLY A 78 14.39 -9.57 9.69
CA GLY A 78 14.74 -9.99 8.36
C GLY A 78 16.00 -9.26 7.88
N ASP A 79 16.39 -9.50 6.67
CA ASP A 79 17.54 -8.94 5.97
C ASP A 79 17.61 -7.38 5.94
N LEU A 80 16.75 -6.70 6.72
CA LEU A 80 16.71 -5.26 6.91
C LEU A 80 17.95 -4.72 7.64
N GLU A 81 18.62 -5.53 8.47
CA GLU A 81 19.85 -5.09 9.16
C GLU A 81 21.01 -4.82 8.18
N ALA A 82 20.99 -5.45 6.99
CA ALA A 82 21.96 -5.23 5.92
C ALA A 82 21.53 -4.13 4.94
N GLN A 83 20.30 -3.63 5.01
CA GLN A 83 19.76 -2.65 4.08
C GLN A 83 19.91 -1.24 4.63
N THR A 84 20.66 -0.40 3.92
CA THR A 84 20.73 1.04 4.23
C THR A 84 19.59 1.79 3.55
N PHE A 85 18.89 2.64 4.31
CA PHE A 85 17.89 3.56 3.78
C PHE A 85 18.42 5.01 3.84
N PRO A 86 18.00 5.88 2.91
CA PRO A 86 17.15 5.61 1.76
C PRO A 86 17.85 4.72 0.73
N MET A 87 17.11 3.76 0.14
CA MET A 87 17.62 2.95 -0.96
C MET A 87 17.90 3.81 -2.20
N PRO A 88 19.02 3.58 -2.92
CA PRO A 88 19.21 4.20 -4.22
C PRO A 88 18.13 3.68 -5.18
N GLY A 89 17.60 4.55 -6.02
CA GLY A 89 16.60 4.20 -7.01
C GLY A 89 15.46 5.22 -7.09
N PHE A 90 14.61 5.06 -8.07
CA PHE A 90 13.46 5.90 -8.34
C PHE A 90 12.16 5.11 -8.19
N LEU A 91 11.35 5.49 -7.21
CA LEU A 91 10.03 4.88 -6.93
C LEU A 91 8.90 5.74 -7.50
N SER A 92 8.00 5.13 -8.26
CA SER A 92 6.69 5.70 -8.58
C SER A 92 5.63 5.09 -7.66
N LEU A 93 4.94 5.90 -6.88
CA LEU A 93 3.76 5.49 -6.10
C LEU A 93 2.50 5.90 -6.86
N CYS A 94 1.71 4.93 -7.31
CA CYS A 94 0.45 5.14 -8.01
C CYS A 94 -0.73 5.05 -7.04
N LEU A 95 -1.60 6.05 -7.04
CA LEU A 95 -2.76 6.19 -6.18
C LEU A 95 -4.03 6.36 -7.05
N PRO A 96 -4.75 5.28 -7.39
CA PRO A 96 -6.06 5.40 -8.00
C PRO A 96 -7.04 6.05 -7.02
N ALA A 97 -7.76 7.07 -7.46
CA ALA A 97 -8.68 7.84 -6.64
C ALA A 97 -10.01 8.08 -7.37
N TYR A 98 -11.12 7.94 -6.65
CA TYR A 98 -12.45 8.30 -7.12
C TYR A 98 -13.31 8.77 -5.95
N ASN A 99 -13.64 10.07 -5.92
CA ASN A 99 -14.37 10.72 -4.84
C ASN A 99 -13.70 10.52 -3.46
N GLU A 100 -12.42 10.91 -3.39
CA GLU A 100 -11.58 10.79 -2.20
C GLU A 100 -11.19 12.16 -1.60
N GLU A 101 -12.01 13.21 -1.80
CA GLU A 101 -11.73 14.58 -1.30
C GLU A 101 -11.42 14.64 0.19
N LEU A 102 -12.01 13.73 0.99
CA LEU A 102 -11.82 13.68 2.44
C LEU A 102 -10.55 12.93 2.87
N ASN A 103 -9.92 12.17 1.97
CA ASN A 103 -8.78 11.30 2.29
C ASN A 103 -7.51 11.69 1.53
N ILE A 104 -7.63 12.21 0.31
CA ILE A 104 -6.48 12.36 -0.60
C ILE A 104 -5.40 13.31 -0.08
N HIS A 105 -5.80 14.40 0.59
CA HIS A 105 -4.84 15.35 1.16
C HIS A 105 -3.93 14.66 2.20
N ASP A 106 -4.54 13.92 3.15
CA ASP A 106 -3.81 13.23 4.21
C ASP A 106 -2.95 12.08 3.64
N THR A 107 -3.42 11.41 2.58
CA THR A 107 -2.66 10.36 1.89
C THR A 107 -1.41 10.95 1.23
N LEU A 108 -1.53 12.11 0.56
CA LEU A 108 -0.39 12.80 -0.06
C LEU A 108 0.61 13.30 0.98
N ASP A 109 0.13 13.88 2.07
CA ASP A 109 0.98 14.33 3.18
C ASP A 109 1.77 13.16 3.78
N ALA A 110 1.10 12.01 4.03
CA ALA A 110 1.75 10.83 4.54
C ALA A 110 2.80 10.31 3.55
N ALA A 111 2.47 10.25 2.25
CA ALA A 111 3.40 9.77 1.23
C ALA A 111 4.62 10.70 1.09
N CYS A 112 4.42 12.02 1.03
CA CYS A 112 5.51 12.99 0.94
C CYS A 112 6.42 13.00 2.18
N ALA A 113 5.87 12.67 3.36
CA ALA A 113 6.66 12.58 4.59
C ALA A 113 7.42 11.25 4.73
N ILE A 114 6.86 10.15 4.23
CA ILE A 114 7.38 8.79 4.45
C ILE A 114 8.38 8.37 3.34
N LEU A 115 8.07 8.64 2.07
CA LEU A 115 8.86 8.14 0.95
C LEU A 115 10.34 8.59 0.98
N PRO A 116 10.69 9.84 1.34
CA PRO A 116 12.09 10.29 1.40
C PRO A 116 12.94 9.51 2.40
N GLU A 117 12.32 8.92 3.43
CA GLU A 117 13.04 8.10 4.42
C GLU A 117 13.50 6.77 3.83
N PHE A 118 12.85 6.29 2.77
CA PHE A 118 13.06 4.94 2.26
C PHE A 118 13.64 4.86 0.85
N VAL A 119 13.44 5.89 0.03
CA VAL A 119 13.96 5.94 -1.34
C VAL A 119 14.59 7.29 -1.65
N SER A 120 15.68 7.29 -2.42
CA SER A 120 16.43 8.52 -2.75
C SER A 120 15.69 9.44 -3.73
N ARG A 121 14.82 8.86 -4.57
CA ARG A 121 13.99 9.58 -5.55
C ARG A 121 12.61 8.97 -5.60
N PHE A 122 11.56 9.79 -5.68
CA PHE A 122 10.21 9.30 -5.84
C PHE A 122 9.33 10.29 -6.60
N GLU A 123 8.26 9.78 -7.15
CA GLU A 123 7.08 10.52 -7.61
C GLU A 123 5.81 9.87 -7.08
N ILE A 124 4.76 10.67 -6.96
CA ILE A 124 3.42 10.23 -6.57
C ILE A 124 2.48 10.57 -7.72
N ILE A 125 1.83 9.56 -8.26
CA ILE A 125 0.92 9.69 -9.38
C ILE A 125 -0.49 9.40 -8.86
N VAL A 126 -1.28 10.45 -8.68
CA VAL A 126 -2.70 10.30 -8.40
C VAL A 126 -3.45 10.17 -9.71
N VAL A 127 -4.21 9.09 -9.86
CA VAL A 127 -5.10 8.92 -11.02
C VAL A 127 -6.52 9.20 -10.57
N ASP A 128 -7.02 10.38 -10.89
CA ASP A 128 -8.41 10.76 -10.66
C ASP A 128 -9.30 10.13 -11.73
N ASP A 129 -10.08 9.13 -11.32
CA ASP A 129 -10.97 8.38 -12.24
C ASP A 129 -12.30 9.11 -12.47
N GLY A 130 -12.23 10.40 -12.80
CA GLY A 130 -13.39 11.22 -13.11
C GLY A 130 -14.23 11.53 -11.87
N SER A 131 -13.60 11.92 -10.77
CA SER A 131 -14.29 12.31 -9.53
C SER A 131 -15.26 13.47 -9.76
N LEU A 132 -16.35 13.45 -9.00
CA LEU A 132 -17.40 14.47 -9.00
C LEU A 132 -17.27 15.47 -7.84
N ASP A 133 -16.38 15.15 -6.89
CA ASP A 133 -16.04 15.95 -5.71
C ASP A 133 -14.76 16.79 -5.92
N ALA A 134 -14.19 17.34 -4.87
CA ALA A 134 -13.00 18.17 -4.93
C ALA A 134 -11.68 17.39 -5.09
N THR A 135 -11.68 16.06 -5.26
CA THR A 135 -10.46 15.23 -5.32
C THR A 135 -9.42 15.79 -6.28
N ALA A 136 -9.77 15.98 -7.56
CA ALA A 136 -8.86 16.48 -8.58
C ALA A 136 -8.29 17.87 -8.20
N THR A 137 -9.16 18.78 -7.76
CA THR A 137 -8.75 20.14 -7.37
C THR A 137 -7.76 20.14 -6.19
N ILE A 138 -7.94 19.24 -5.21
CA ILE A 138 -7.02 19.09 -4.09
C ILE A 138 -5.66 18.62 -4.59
N VAL A 139 -5.63 17.62 -5.47
CA VAL A 139 -4.37 17.10 -6.02
C VAL A 139 -3.66 18.13 -6.88
N GLU A 140 -4.38 18.88 -7.72
CA GLU A 140 -3.81 19.98 -8.53
C GLU A 140 -3.14 21.03 -7.65
N ARG A 141 -3.82 21.46 -6.58
CA ARG A 141 -3.23 22.41 -5.61
C ARG A 141 -2.01 21.85 -4.90
N TYR A 142 -2.06 20.58 -4.53
CA TYR A 142 -0.95 19.91 -3.88
C TYR A 142 0.27 19.81 -4.81
N ALA A 143 0.08 19.50 -6.07
CA ALA A 143 1.12 19.42 -7.09
C ALA A 143 1.85 20.77 -7.35
N LEU A 144 1.19 21.90 -7.09
CA LEU A 144 1.83 23.22 -7.15
C LEU A 144 2.88 23.42 -6.04
N MET A 145 2.69 22.78 -4.88
CA MET A 145 3.57 22.87 -3.73
C MET A 145 4.61 21.75 -3.69
N ALA A 146 4.29 20.59 -4.22
CA ALA A 146 5.10 19.37 -4.18
C ALA A 146 5.31 18.83 -5.61
N ARG A 147 6.45 19.18 -6.23
CA ARG A 147 6.78 18.83 -7.64
C ARG A 147 6.83 17.33 -7.92
N GLN A 148 6.99 16.51 -6.90
CA GLN A 148 6.95 15.05 -7.01
C GLN A 148 5.52 14.48 -7.14
N VAL A 149 4.48 15.29 -6.93
CA VAL A 149 3.09 14.88 -7.08
C VAL A 149 2.60 15.24 -8.47
N ARG A 150 1.98 14.28 -9.15
CA ARG A 150 1.37 14.47 -10.49
C ARG A 150 -0.06 13.96 -10.50
N LEU A 151 -0.94 14.66 -11.20
CA LEU A 151 -2.30 14.25 -11.48
C LEU A 151 -2.40 13.67 -12.89
N VAL A 152 -2.98 12.47 -13.00
CA VAL A 152 -3.52 11.91 -14.23
C VAL A 152 -5.03 11.93 -14.10
N ARG A 153 -5.74 12.55 -15.03
CA ARG A 153 -7.19 12.73 -14.91
C ARG A 153 -7.96 12.04 -16.04
N HIS A 154 -8.92 11.22 -15.69
CA HIS A 154 -9.91 10.70 -16.62
C HIS A 154 -11.08 11.68 -16.77
N ALA A 155 -11.57 11.87 -17.97
CA ALA A 155 -12.72 12.76 -18.22
C ALA A 155 -14.01 12.23 -17.57
N THR A 156 -14.13 10.92 -17.41
CA THR A 156 -15.26 10.23 -16.78
C THR A 156 -14.75 9.01 -16.04
N ASN A 157 -15.54 8.47 -15.12
CA ASN A 157 -15.20 7.23 -14.42
C ASN A 157 -15.06 6.07 -15.43
N ARG A 158 -13.86 5.49 -15.50
CA ARG A 158 -13.51 4.34 -16.35
C ARG A 158 -13.42 3.05 -15.57
N GLY A 159 -13.33 3.16 -14.26
CA GLY A 159 -13.24 2.08 -13.29
C GLY A 159 -11.84 1.88 -12.71
N TYR A 160 -11.80 1.24 -11.54
CA TYR A 160 -10.60 1.04 -10.75
C TYR A 160 -9.42 0.47 -11.55
N GLY A 161 -9.67 -0.58 -12.35
CA GLY A 161 -8.63 -1.20 -13.17
C GLY A 161 -8.05 -0.25 -14.22
N ALA A 162 -8.90 0.61 -14.82
CA ALA A 162 -8.43 1.62 -15.76
C ALA A 162 -7.56 2.68 -15.06
N ALA A 163 -7.93 3.07 -13.82
CA ALA A 163 -7.13 4.00 -13.03
C ALA A 163 -5.78 3.40 -12.63
N VAL A 164 -5.75 2.14 -12.17
CA VAL A 164 -4.51 1.41 -11.89
C VAL A 164 -3.63 1.35 -13.13
N THR A 165 -4.17 0.93 -14.27
CA THR A 165 -3.44 0.84 -15.53
C THR A 165 -2.85 2.18 -15.94
N SER A 166 -3.64 3.26 -15.87
CA SER A 166 -3.14 4.60 -16.20
C SER A 166 -2.01 5.06 -15.28
N GLY A 167 -2.07 4.73 -14.00
CA GLY A 167 -1.01 5.01 -13.02
C GLY A 167 0.27 4.25 -13.34
N LEU A 168 0.18 2.94 -13.58
CA LEU A 168 1.31 2.09 -13.93
C LEU A 168 1.98 2.54 -15.23
N GLN A 169 1.20 2.93 -16.25
CA GLN A 169 1.70 3.44 -17.52
C GLN A 169 2.34 4.83 -17.40
N ALA A 170 1.83 5.69 -16.51
CA ALA A 170 2.38 7.01 -16.28
C ALA A 170 3.66 6.98 -15.41
N ALA A 171 3.92 5.89 -14.70
CA ALA A 171 5.05 5.74 -13.81
C ALA A 171 6.39 5.84 -14.57
N GLN A 172 7.37 6.54 -13.98
CA GLN A 172 8.72 6.73 -14.54
C GLN A 172 9.81 6.04 -13.72
N GLY A 173 9.51 5.62 -12.50
CA GLY A 173 10.44 4.97 -11.58
C GLY A 173 10.86 3.58 -12.02
N GLU A 174 12.02 3.13 -11.58
CA GLU A 174 12.53 1.76 -11.71
C GLU A 174 11.73 0.79 -10.84
N LEU A 175 11.20 1.32 -9.74
CA LEU A 175 10.30 0.65 -8.83
C LEU A 175 8.91 1.29 -8.94
N ILE A 176 7.89 0.47 -9.02
CA ILE A 176 6.52 0.94 -9.18
C ILE A 176 5.65 0.29 -8.11
N ALA A 177 5.14 1.11 -7.20
CA ALA A 177 4.17 0.69 -6.22
C ALA A 177 2.79 1.24 -6.55
N PHE A 178 1.73 0.51 -6.21
CA PHE A 178 0.42 1.11 -6.13
C PHE A 178 -0.29 0.73 -4.84
N THR A 179 -1.12 1.63 -4.35
CA THR A 179 -2.01 1.41 -3.21
C THR A 179 -3.24 2.31 -3.34
N ASP A 180 -4.29 2.02 -2.58
CA ASP A 180 -5.50 2.83 -2.62
C ASP A 180 -5.27 4.21 -1.98
N ALA A 181 -5.97 5.23 -2.50
CA ALA A 181 -5.86 6.62 -2.05
C ALA A 181 -6.65 6.93 -0.76
N ASP A 182 -7.34 5.93 -0.18
CA ASP A 182 -8.26 6.09 0.96
C ASP A 182 -7.59 6.00 2.34
N GLY A 183 -6.26 5.85 2.37
CA GLY A 183 -5.47 5.78 3.59
C GLY A 183 -5.62 4.49 4.40
N GLN A 184 -6.24 3.43 3.84
CA GLN A 184 -6.40 2.15 4.53
C GLN A 184 -5.09 1.36 4.64
N PHE A 185 -4.13 1.57 3.75
CA PHE A 185 -2.82 0.92 3.80
C PHE A 185 -1.75 1.83 4.41
N SER A 186 -0.85 1.22 5.18
CA SER A 186 0.27 1.93 5.78
C SER A 186 1.48 1.95 4.86
N LEU A 187 1.92 3.14 4.45
CA LEU A 187 3.17 3.29 3.72
C LEU A 187 4.41 2.94 4.57
N LEU A 188 4.24 2.78 5.89
CA LEU A 188 5.30 2.30 6.79
C LEU A 188 5.64 0.82 6.57
N ASP A 189 4.83 0.08 5.82
CA ASP A 189 5.14 -1.27 5.38
C ASP A 189 6.05 -1.30 4.13
N LEU A 190 6.24 -0.16 3.45
CA LEU A 190 7.05 -0.05 2.24
C LEU A 190 8.50 -0.55 2.40
N PRO A 191 9.23 -0.26 3.50
CA PRO A 191 10.60 -0.77 3.68
C PRO A 191 10.70 -2.28 3.61
N GLN A 192 9.71 -3.00 4.14
CA GLN A 192 9.68 -4.47 4.09
C GLN A 192 9.47 -4.96 2.65
N LEU A 193 8.59 -4.29 1.89
CA LEU A 193 8.37 -4.62 0.49
C LEU A 193 9.63 -4.34 -0.32
N LEU A 194 10.28 -3.19 -0.12
CA LEU A 194 11.53 -2.82 -0.78
C LEU A 194 12.66 -3.83 -0.50
N THR A 195 12.83 -4.22 0.75
CA THR A 195 13.84 -5.22 1.14
C THR A 195 13.54 -6.57 0.53
N CYS A 196 12.28 -7.01 0.58
CA CYS A 196 11.87 -8.30 0.02
C CYS A 196 11.97 -8.34 -1.51
N LEU A 197 11.98 -7.19 -2.18
CA LEU A 197 12.18 -7.12 -3.63
C LEU A 197 13.60 -7.53 -4.05
N ASN A 198 14.56 -7.59 -3.13
CA ASN A 198 15.87 -8.17 -3.39
C ASN A 198 15.69 -9.68 -3.65
N GLY A 199 16.01 -10.11 -4.88
CA GLY A 199 15.80 -11.49 -5.32
C GLY A 199 14.40 -11.81 -5.86
N HIS A 200 13.50 -10.82 -5.93
CA HIS A 200 12.16 -10.98 -6.49
C HIS A 200 11.87 -9.90 -7.54
N ASP A 201 10.94 -10.20 -8.44
CA ASP A 201 10.48 -9.27 -9.49
C ASP A 201 9.31 -8.41 -9.00
N ALA A 202 8.51 -8.97 -8.08
CA ALA A 202 7.40 -8.28 -7.45
C ALA A 202 7.19 -8.72 -6.01
N VAL A 203 6.66 -7.82 -5.20
CA VAL A 203 6.21 -8.10 -3.83
C VAL A 203 4.78 -7.62 -3.67
N ILE A 204 3.91 -8.51 -3.21
CA ILE A 204 2.50 -8.20 -2.99
C ILE A 204 2.16 -8.29 -1.51
N GLY A 205 1.41 -7.30 -1.04
CA GLY A 205 0.87 -7.31 0.30
C GLY A 205 -0.28 -8.34 0.42
N TYR A 206 -0.45 -8.92 1.61
CA TYR A 206 -1.72 -9.49 2.02
C TYR A 206 -2.16 -8.85 3.32
N ARG A 207 -3.46 -8.53 3.43
CA ARG A 207 -4.00 -7.80 4.58
C ARG A 207 -3.93 -8.67 5.84
N TYR A 208 -3.10 -8.26 6.78
CA TYR A 208 -3.00 -8.87 8.10
C TYR A 208 -4.05 -8.25 9.04
N GLN A 209 -4.79 -9.07 9.78
CA GLN A 209 -5.85 -8.64 10.69
C GLN A 209 -6.92 -7.74 10.01
N ARG A 210 -7.59 -8.30 8.99
CA ARG A 210 -8.65 -7.58 8.26
C ARG A 210 -9.77 -7.14 9.21
N ALA A 211 -10.06 -5.84 9.21
CA ALA A 211 -11.18 -5.25 9.95
C ALA A 211 -12.55 -5.45 9.25
N ASP A 212 -12.60 -6.30 8.22
CA ASP A 212 -13.79 -6.56 7.42
C ASP A 212 -14.82 -7.43 8.18
N ASN A 213 -16.10 -7.24 7.86
CA ASN A 213 -17.15 -8.11 8.37
C ASN A 213 -17.08 -9.53 7.75
N ARG A 214 -17.71 -10.51 8.41
CA ARG A 214 -17.65 -11.92 8.01
C ARG A 214 -18.12 -12.18 6.56
N VAL A 215 -19.09 -11.41 6.07
CA VAL A 215 -19.61 -11.55 4.70
C VAL A 215 -18.56 -11.11 3.68
N ARG A 216 -17.87 -9.98 3.93
CA ARG A 216 -16.77 -9.54 3.06
C ARG A 216 -15.60 -10.52 3.05
N LEU A 217 -15.26 -11.10 4.20
CA LEU A 217 -14.22 -12.12 4.30
C LEU A 217 -14.58 -13.37 3.50
N LEU A 218 -15.83 -13.83 3.59
CA LEU A 218 -16.31 -14.98 2.81
C LEU A 218 -16.30 -14.69 1.30
N ASN A 219 -16.77 -13.52 0.89
CA ASN A 219 -16.77 -13.12 -0.53
C ASN A 219 -15.33 -13.03 -1.08
N ALA A 220 -14.39 -12.45 -0.33
CA ALA A 220 -12.99 -12.38 -0.73
C ALA A 220 -12.36 -13.77 -0.82
N TRP A 221 -12.66 -14.67 0.13
CA TRP A 221 -12.21 -16.06 0.07
C TRP A 221 -12.77 -16.77 -1.16
N ALA A 222 -14.09 -16.67 -1.40
CA ALA A 222 -14.73 -17.30 -2.57
C ALA A 222 -14.16 -16.78 -3.88
N TRP A 223 -13.91 -15.47 -3.98
CA TRP A 223 -13.25 -14.85 -5.13
C TRP A 223 -11.84 -15.40 -5.34
N ASN A 224 -11.00 -15.44 -4.30
CA ASN A 224 -9.66 -16.01 -4.37
C ASN A 224 -9.70 -17.48 -4.82
N GLN A 225 -10.64 -18.31 -4.33
CA GLN A 225 -10.79 -19.70 -4.75
C GLN A 225 -11.21 -19.80 -6.22
N LEU A 226 -12.14 -18.96 -6.66
CA LEU A 226 -12.55 -18.92 -8.05
C LEU A 226 -11.36 -18.61 -8.98
N ILE A 227 -10.58 -17.57 -8.68
CA ILE A 227 -9.41 -17.17 -9.46
C ILE A 227 -8.35 -18.29 -9.45
N ARG A 228 -8.13 -18.93 -8.31
CA ARG A 228 -7.23 -20.10 -8.22
C ARG A 228 -7.64 -21.23 -9.17
N VAL A 229 -8.92 -21.56 -9.20
CA VAL A 229 -9.44 -22.65 -10.04
C VAL A 229 -9.47 -22.25 -11.52
N VAL A 230 -9.96 -21.05 -11.82
CA VAL A 230 -10.17 -20.58 -13.19
C VAL A 230 -8.87 -20.20 -13.87
N LEU A 231 -8.00 -19.45 -13.19
CA LEU A 231 -6.79 -18.88 -13.77
C LEU A 231 -5.50 -19.57 -13.31
N GLY A 232 -5.56 -20.42 -12.28
CA GLY A 232 -4.39 -21.14 -11.75
C GLY A 232 -3.47 -20.29 -10.88
N VAL A 233 -3.89 -19.09 -10.48
CA VAL A 233 -3.11 -18.15 -9.63
C VAL A 233 -3.28 -18.51 -8.16
N GLN A 234 -2.17 -18.62 -7.43
CA GLN A 234 -2.17 -18.89 -6.00
C GLN A 234 -1.55 -17.73 -5.24
N VAL A 235 -2.39 -16.89 -4.66
CA VAL A 235 -2.01 -15.78 -3.78
C VAL A 235 -2.91 -15.77 -2.55
N ARG A 236 -2.40 -15.24 -1.43
CA ARG A 236 -3.15 -15.18 -0.16
C ARG A 236 -4.28 -14.16 -0.20
N ASP A 237 -4.02 -12.98 -0.77
CA ASP A 237 -4.99 -11.87 -0.86
C ASP A 237 -4.85 -11.16 -2.20
N LEU A 238 -5.59 -11.63 -3.20
CA LEU A 238 -5.54 -11.12 -4.56
C LEU A 238 -5.87 -9.62 -4.61
N ASP A 239 -6.86 -9.20 -3.83
CA ASP A 239 -7.42 -7.85 -3.87
C ASP A 239 -6.68 -6.86 -2.97
N CYS A 240 -5.57 -7.27 -2.34
CA CYS A 240 -4.73 -6.33 -1.62
C CYS A 240 -4.11 -5.33 -2.61
N ALA A 241 -4.43 -4.05 -2.45
CA ALA A 241 -3.95 -3.02 -3.37
C ALA A 241 -2.47 -2.70 -3.18
N PHE A 242 -1.87 -3.00 -2.02
CA PHE A 242 -0.47 -2.65 -1.79
C PHE A 242 0.47 -3.64 -2.46
N LYS A 243 0.98 -3.26 -3.61
CA LYS A 243 1.89 -4.07 -4.45
C LYS A 243 3.08 -3.23 -4.91
N LEU A 244 4.24 -3.86 -5.02
CA LEU A 244 5.50 -3.28 -5.49
C LEU A 244 6.08 -4.15 -6.59
N PHE A 245 6.49 -3.52 -7.68
CA PHE A 245 7.00 -4.18 -8.88
C PHE A 245 8.31 -3.54 -9.33
N ARG A 246 9.17 -4.34 -9.97
CA ARG A 246 10.19 -3.79 -10.86
C ARG A 246 9.55 -3.31 -12.14
N ARG A 247 10.13 -2.31 -12.78
CA ARG A 247 9.64 -1.77 -14.06
C ARG A 247 9.49 -2.84 -15.12
N GLU A 248 10.46 -3.73 -15.23
CA GLU A 248 10.49 -4.81 -16.23
C GLU A 248 9.27 -5.72 -16.14
N VAL A 249 8.66 -5.85 -14.96
CA VAL A 249 7.40 -6.58 -14.80
C VAL A 249 6.27 -5.80 -15.47
N ILE A 250 6.14 -4.52 -15.12
CA ILE A 250 5.04 -3.68 -15.62
C ILE A 250 5.10 -3.52 -17.14
N ASP A 251 6.31 -3.38 -17.71
CA ASP A 251 6.53 -3.22 -19.15
C ASP A 251 6.10 -4.46 -19.96
N GLN A 252 6.00 -5.64 -19.33
CA GLN A 252 5.53 -6.89 -19.95
C GLN A 252 4.04 -7.17 -19.76
N LEU A 253 3.32 -6.33 -18.98
CA LEU A 253 1.90 -6.54 -18.74
C LEU A 253 1.04 -5.88 -19.82
N GLU A 254 0.09 -6.65 -20.34
CA GLU A 254 -0.95 -6.18 -21.27
C GLU A 254 -2.28 -6.08 -20.52
N LEU A 255 -2.49 -4.97 -19.81
CA LEU A 255 -3.65 -4.78 -18.95
C LEU A 255 -4.86 -4.28 -19.72
N THR A 256 -5.97 -5.00 -19.61
CA THR A 256 -7.22 -4.72 -20.33
C THR A 256 -8.43 -4.59 -19.40
N SER A 257 -8.37 -5.14 -18.21
CA SER A 257 -9.45 -5.07 -17.22
C SER A 257 -9.64 -3.64 -16.72
N THR A 258 -10.87 -3.18 -16.74
CA THR A 258 -11.21 -1.83 -16.26
C THR A 258 -11.83 -1.83 -14.86
N GLY A 259 -12.21 -3.00 -14.35
CA GLY A 259 -12.80 -3.20 -13.04
C GLY A 259 -11.86 -3.83 -12.01
N ALA A 260 -12.43 -4.45 -10.99
CA ALA A 260 -11.69 -5.10 -9.91
C ALA A 260 -10.89 -6.34 -10.40
N ALA A 261 -11.23 -6.92 -11.55
CA ALA A 261 -10.50 -8.04 -12.14
C ALA A 261 -9.04 -7.69 -12.53
N ILE A 262 -8.65 -6.41 -12.52
CA ILE A 262 -7.28 -5.95 -12.78
C ILE A 262 -6.25 -6.65 -11.88
N ASN A 263 -6.58 -6.88 -10.61
CA ASN A 263 -5.69 -7.58 -9.70
C ASN A 263 -5.46 -9.05 -10.13
N ALA A 264 -6.53 -9.72 -10.59
CA ALA A 264 -6.42 -11.07 -11.14
C ALA A 264 -5.62 -11.09 -12.44
N GLU A 265 -5.82 -10.09 -13.31
CA GLU A 265 -5.10 -9.96 -14.57
C GLU A 265 -3.60 -9.78 -14.35
N ILE A 266 -3.20 -8.82 -13.51
CA ILE A 266 -1.79 -8.59 -13.16
C ILE A 266 -1.15 -9.88 -12.63
N MET A 267 -1.76 -10.53 -11.63
CA MET A 267 -1.18 -11.70 -11.00
C MET A 267 -1.13 -12.91 -11.96
N THR A 268 -2.11 -13.04 -12.85
CA THR A 268 -2.15 -14.13 -13.84
C THR A 268 -1.05 -13.96 -14.89
N GLN A 269 -0.85 -12.73 -15.38
CA GLN A 269 0.21 -12.43 -16.35
C GLN A 269 1.59 -12.59 -15.69
N CYS A 270 1.79 -12.09 -14.47
CA CYS A 270 3.03 -12.32 -13.73
C CYS A 270 3.33 -13.81 -13.55
N ALA A 271 2.32 -14.60 -13.18
CA ALA A 271 2.49 -16.04 -13.01
C ALA A 271 2.82 -16.75 -14.33
N ARG A 272 2.21 -16.32 -15.44
CA ARG A 272 2.48 -16.85 -16.78
C ARG A 272 3.90 -16.53 -17.26
N SER A 273 4.35 -15.30 -17.03
CA SER A 273 5.70 -14.84 -17.38
C SER A 273 6.79 -15.37 -16.44
N GLN A 274 6.43 -16.16 -15.44
CA GLN A 274 7.34 -16.81 -14.49
C GLN A 274 8.11 -15.82 -13.60
N PHE A 275 7.58 -14.62 -13.37
CA PHE A 275 8.16 -13.68 -12.43
C PHE A 275 8.18 -14.24 -11.00
N GLN A 276 9.28 -13.97 -10.30
CA GLN A 276 9.44 -14.34 -8.90
C GLN A 276 8.65 -13.36 -8.02
N ILE A 277 7.60 -13.85 -7.37
CA ILE A 277 6.70 -13.03 -6.56
C ILE A 277 6.81 -13.48 -5.11
N SER A 278 6.99 -12.51 -4.21
CA SER A 278 6.90 -12.71 -2.77
C SER A 278 5.63 -12.09 -2.20
N GLU A 279 5.14 -12.65 -1.07
CA GLU A 279 3.96 -12.15 -0.36
C GLU A 279 4.33 -11.74 1.06
N LEU A 280 3.95 -10.52 1.46
CA LEU A 280 4.20 -10.00 2.80
C LEU A 280 2.92 -9.52 3.50
N PRO A 281 2.83 -9.68 4.84
CA PRO A 281 1.73 -9.09 5.60
C PRO A 281 1.85 -7.56 5.58
N VAL A 282 0.75 -6.88 5.28
CA VAL A 282 0.64 -5.43 5.35
C VAL A 282 -0.50 -5.03 6.27
N MET A 283 -0.33 -3.92 6.97
CA MET A 283 -1.35 -3.38 7.85
C MET A 283 -2.48 -2.76 7.02
N HIS A 284 -3.72 -3.11 7.41
CA HIS A 284 -4.92 -2.60 6.78
C HIS A 284 -5.87 -2.04 7.83
N TYR A 285 -6.10 -0.74 7.76
CA TYR A 285 -6.91 0.00 8.72
C TYR A 285 -8.36 0.14 8.26
N PRO A 286 -9.30 0.36 9.20
CA PRO A 286 -10.66 0.70 8.82
C PRO A 286 -10.68 1.99 7.98
N ARG A 287 -11.53 2.01 6.94
CA ARG A 287 -11.79 3.23 6.20
C ARG A 287 -12.48 4.25 7.10
N TYR A 288 -12.01 5.44 7.04
CA TYR A 288 -12.49 6.48 7.95
C TYR A 288 -13.52 7.42 7.30
N HIS A 289 -13.35 7.81 6.05
CA HIS A 289 -14.29 8.65 5.32
C HIS A 289 -14.77 7.96 4.05
N GLY A 290 -16.03 8.20 3.70
CA GLY A 290 -16.64 7.67 2.49
C GLY A 290 -17.11 6.22 2.62
N ALA A 291 -17.85 5.74 1.63
CA ALA A 291 -18.36 4.38 1.54
C ALA A 291 -17.44 3.53 0.64
N SER A 292 -17.17 2.28 1.07
CA SER A 292 -16.47 1.32 0.21
C SER A 292 -17.36 0.90 -0.96
N THR A 293 -16.95 1.19 -2.19
CA THR A 293 -17.68 0.81 -3.40
C THR A 293 -17.33 -0.60 -3.89
N GLY A 294 -16.21 -1.17 -3.45
CA GLY A 294 -15.69 -2.45 -3.94
C GLY A 294 -16.60 -3.67 -3.70
N ALA A 295 -17.52 -3.59 -2.70
CA ALA A 295 -18.49 -4.65 -2.43
C ALA A 295 -19.86 -4.45 -3.14
N ALA A 296 -19.99 -3.42 -3.98
CA ALA A 296 -21.23 -3.18 -4.71
C ALA A 296 -21.49 -4.28 -5.76
N LEU A 297 -22.72 -4.73 -5.89
CA LEU A 297 -23.11 -5.82 -6.77
C LEU A 297 -22.67 -5.59 -8.24
N HIS A 298 -22.74 -4.34 -8.72
CA HIS A 298 -22.33 -4.02 -10.09
C HIS A 298 -20.82 -4.17 -10.29
N VAL A 299 -19.98 -3.89 -9.26
CA VAL A 299 -18.52 -4.09 -9.30
C VAL A 299 -18.19 -5.57 -9.38
N ILE A 300 -18.86 -6.38 -8.54
CA ILE A 300 -18.73 -7.84 -8.55
C ILE A 300 -19.16 -8.39 -9.92
N ALA A 301 -20.34 -8.00 -10.42
CA ALA A 301 -20.84 -8.43 -11.74
C ALA A 301 -19.89 -8.04 -12.89
N LYS A 302 -19.27 -6.85 -12.82
CA LYS A 302 -18.26 -6.42 -13.79
C LYS A 302 -17.03 -7.32 -13.74
N ALA A 303 -16.51 -7.64 -12.54
CA ALA A 303 -15.37 -8.53 -12.39
C ALA A 303 -15.64 -9.92 -12.98
N PHE A 304 -16.83 -10.48 -12.75
CA PHE A 304 -17.23 -11.77 -13.38
C PHE A 304 -17.32 -11.69 -14.91
N ARG A 305 -17.77 -10.55 -15.47
CA ARG A 305 -17.82 -10.37 -16.94
C ARG A 305 -16.44 -10.25 -17.57
N GLU A 306 -15.45 -9.75 -16.84
CA GLU A 306 -14.07 -9.62 -17.32
C GLU A 306 -13.30 -10.96 -17.27
N LEU A 307 -13.69 -11.93 -16.40
CA LEU A 307 -12.99 -13.20 -16.25
C LEU A 307 -12.79 -14.00 -17.53
N PRO A 308 -13.77 -14.14 -18.45
CA PRO A 308 -13.55 -14.89 -19.69
C PRO A 308 -12.41 -14.34 -20.55
N GLY A 309 -12.22 -13.00 -20.55
CA GLY A 309 -11.11 -12.34 -21.22
C GLY A 309 -9.74 -12.70 -20.66
N LEU A 310 -9.69 -13.06 -19.38
CA LEU A 310 -8.44 -13.45 -18.69
C LEU A 310 -8.06 -14.92 -18.93
N TRP A 311 -8.98 -15.74 -19.46
CA TRP A 311 -8.72 -17.17 -19.73
C TRP A 311 -7.51 -17.41 -20.62
N LYS A 312 -7.24 -16.50 -21.55
CA LYS A 312 -6.06 -16.54 -22.43
C LYS A 312 -4.72 -16.52 -21.67
N TYR A 313 -4.73 -16.01 -20.44
CA TYR A 313 -3.55 -15.95 -19.57
C TYR A 313 -3.47 -17.11 -18.58
N ARG A 314 -4.44 -18.04 -18.56
CA ARG A 314 -4.50 -19.15 -17.60
C ARG A 314 -3.17 -19.88 -17.48
N VAL A 315 -2.73 -20.09 -16.24
CA VAL A 315 -1.52 -20.84 -15.92
C VAL A 315 -1.84 -22.35 -15.91
N SER A 316 -1.12 -23.13 -16.70
CA SER A 316 -1.31 -24.59 -16.73
C SER A 316 -0.82 -25.23 -15.42
N ASN A 317 -1.61 -26.17 -14.86
CA ASN A 317 -1.22 -26.90 -13.63
C ASN A 317 0.09 -27.70 -13.77
N ARG A 318 0.56 -27.99 -15.01
CA ARG A 318 1.87 -28.64 -15.24
C ARG A 318 3.04 -27.75 -14.78
N THR A 319 2.93 -26.42 -14.97
CA THR A 319 3.93 -25.46 -14.50
C THR A 319 3.91 -25.24 -12.98
N ALA A 320 2.76 -25.37 -12.34
CA ALA A 320 2.64 -25.26 -10.88
C ALA A 320 3.30 -26.45 -10.12
N GLY A 321 3.15 -27.65 -10.64
CA GLY A 321 3.80 -28.85 -10.08
C GLY A 321 5.34 -28.84 -10.21
N GLN A 322 5.86 -28.30 -11.31
CA GLN A 322 7.29 -28.11 -11.52
C GLN A 322 7.91 -27.06 -10.58
N ARG A 323 7.13 -26.02 -10.22
CA ARG A 323 7.56 -25.00 -9.26
C ARG A 323 7.64 -25.52 -7.83
N ALA A 324 6.65 -26.34 -7.41
CA ALA A 324 6.70 -26.98 -6.09
C ALA A 324 7.90 -27.91 -5.97
N ALA A 325 8.26 -28.62 -7.04
CA ALA A 325 9.43 -29.48 -7.08
C ALA A 325 10.74 -28.69 -7.10
N ALA A 326 10.82 -27.58 -7.84
CA ALA A 326 12.02 -26.72 -7.89
C ALA A 326 12.24 -25.97 -6.57
N ALA A 327 11.18 -25.46 -5.94
CA ALA A 327 11.26 -24.82 -4.62
C ALA A 327 11.67 -25.81 -3.50
N ALA A 328 11.24 -27.08 -3.59
CA ALA A 328 11.66 -28.13 -2.66
C ALA A 328 13.14 -28.52 -2.83
N LEU A 329 13.68 -28.42 -4.05
CA LEU A 329 15.10 -28.68 -4.32
C LEU A 329 16.04 -27.54 -3.94
N SER A 330 15.55 -26.31 -3.85
CA SER A 330 16.33 -25.14 -3.43
C SER A 330 16.40 -24.96 -1.90
N GLN A 331 15.67 -25.80 -1.14
CA GLN A 331 15.67 -25.81 0.34
C GLN A 331 16.48 -26.98 0.93
N GLN A 332 17.13 -27.79 0.09
CA GLN A 332 18.14 -28.79 0.46
C GLN A 332 19.56 -28.27 0.19
#